data_f142b0930c7926cc134530f81e075773
#
_entry.id   f142b0930c7926cc134530f81e075773
#
_cell.length_a   1.000
_cell.length_b   1.000
_cell.length_c   1.000
_cell.angle_alpha   90.00
_cell.angle_beta   90.00
_cell.angle_gamma   90.00
#
_symmetry.space_group_name_H-M   'P 1'
#
loop_
_entity.id
_entity.type
_entity.pdbx_description
1 polymer ?
#
loop_
_entity_poly.entity_id
_entity_poly.type
_entity_poly.pdbx_seq_one_letter_code
_entity_poly.pdbx_strand_id
1 'polypeptide(L)'
;MIYDLIIIGAGPAGISAGIYSARQKLKSLIISKDVGGQVSKKAVDIENYPGFDKISGPDLTNIFSKQLEKNELKVALDEVLKVTKPGKNFVLSTKSGQTYEALAVIIATGADPRPLEVLGEKEFMGKGVSYCALCDGPVFKDKIVAVIGGGNSGFETALFLSNYVKKLYILEFGKEAKADIENQSLIAKTGKAEIITNA
;
A
#
# COMPACT_ATOMS: atom_id res chain seq x y z
N MET A 1 25.48 -5.11 17.24
CA MET A 1 25.22 -6.39 16.55
C MET A 1 24.80 -6.04 15.12
N ILE A 2 25.49 -6.58 14.10
CA ILE A 2 25.20 -6.29 12.69
C ILE A 2 24.29 -7.41 12.14
N TYR A 3 23.25 -7.04 11.42
CA TYR A 3 22.37 -7.93 10.68
C TYR A 3 22.85 -8.06 9.24
N ASP A 4 22.64 -9.22 8.62
CA ASP A 4 22.86 -9.38 7.18
C ASP A 4 21.80 -8.59 6.42
N LEU A 5 20.55 -8.60 6.92
CA LEU A 5 19.42 -7.93 6.31
C LEU A 5 18.47 -7.34 7.36
N ILE A 6 18.07 -6.09 7.19
CA ILE A 6 16.94 -5.51 7.90
C ILE A 6 15.83 -5.21 6.88
N ILE A 7 14.61 -5.62 7.20
CA ILE A 7 13.41 -5.37 6.39
C ILE A 7 12.55 -4.36 7.14
N ILE A 8 12.18 -3.26 6.48
CA ILE A 8 11.34 -2.21 7.06
C ILE A 8 9.91 -2.41 6.56
N GLY A 9 9.03 -2.82 7.47
CA GLY A 9 7.62 -3.11 7.21
C GLY A 9 7.30 -4.61 7.23
N ALA A 10 6.25 -4.98 7.94
CA ALA A 10 5.73 -6.34 8.08
C ALA A 10 4.37 -6.52 7.40
N GLY A 11 4.15 -5.86 6.27
CA GLY A 11 3.09 -6.20 5.32
C GLY A 11 3.44 -7.43 4.49
N PRO A 12 2.58 -7.89 3.57
CA PRO A 12 2.80 -9.09 2.75
C PRO A 12 4.17 -9.12 2.06
N ALA A 13 4.63 -7.99 1.52
CA ALA A 13 5.93 -7.89 0.85
C ALA A 13 7.10 -8.11 1.83
N GLY A 14 7.08 -7.44 2.99
CA GLY A 14 8.13 -7.57 4.00
C GLY A 14 8.17 -8.96 4.63
N ILE A 15 7.01 -9.56 4.88
CA ILE A 15 6.89 -10.92 5.39
C ILE A 15 7.44 -11.93 4.38
N SER A 16 7.08 -11.78 3.11
CA SER A 16 7.61 -12.63 2.04
C SER A 16 9.14 -12.53 1.97
N ALA A 17 9.70 -11.32 1.94
CA ALA A 17 11.15 -11.10 1.97
C ALA A 17 11.81 -11.74 3.20
N GLY A 18 11.18 -11.60 4.37
CA GLY A 18 11.63 -12.20 5.63
C GLY A 18 11.69 -13.73 5.56
N ILE A 19 10.62 -14.36 5.09
CA ILE A 19 10.59 -15.83 4.94
C ILE A 19 11.74 -16.31 4.04
N TYR A 20 11.97 -15.65 2.91
CA TYR A 20 13.07 -16.01 2.02
C TYR A 20 14.43 -15.77 2.68
N SER A 21 14.63 -14.68 3.41
CA SER A 21 15.88 -14.42 4.12
C SER A 21 16.19 -15.48 5.17
N ALA A 22 15.18 -15.91 5.95
CA ALA A 22 15.32 -16.98 6.93
C ALA A 22 15.68 -18.32 6.26
N ARG A 23 15.03 -18.66 5.14
CA ARG A 23 15.36 -19.87 4.37
C ARG A 23 16.77 -19.87 3.84
N GLN A 24 17.32 -18.70 3.55
CA GLN A 24 18.75 -18.51 3.17
C GLN A 24 19.69 -18.42 4.39
N LYS A 25 19.16 -18.62 5.61
CA LYS A 25 19.90 -18.55 6.88
C LYS A 25 20.60 -17.20 7.12
N LEU A 26 20.05 -16.13 6.57
CA LEU A 26 20.53 -14.78 6.86
C LEU A 26 20.10 -14.37 8.26
N LYS A 27 20.98 -13.68 8.97
CA LYS A 27 20.67 -13.04 10.24
C LYS A 27 19.80 -11.81 9.96
N SER A 28 18.49 -12.00 9.95
CA SER A 28 17.53 -10.98 9.52
C SER A 28 16.68 -10.45 10.68
N LEU A 29 16.23 -9.20 10.54
CA LEU A 29 15.28 -8.55 11.44
C LEU A 29 14.23 -7.83 10.60
N ILE A 30 12.97 -7.95 10.96
CA ILE A 30 11.91 -7.09 10.45
C ILE A 30 11.65 -6.00 11.49
N ILE A 31 11.56 -4.74 11.06
CA ILE A 31 11.16 -3.62 11.93
C ILE A 31 9.87 -3.05 11.36
N SER A 32 8.79 -3.03 12.14
CA SER A 32 7.47 -2.55 11.69
C SER A 32 6.62 -2.06 12.84
N LYS A 33 5.72 -1.13 12.57
CA LYS A 33 4.71 -0.65 13.55
C LYS A 33 3.72 -1.75 13.94
N ASP A 34 3.41 -2.64 13.01
CA ASP A 34 2.44 -3.73 13.15
C ASP A 34 2.79 -4.88 12.21
N VAL A 35 2.08 -5.98 12.32
CA VAL A 35 2.14 -7.12 11.40
C VAL A 35 0.90 -7.15 10.53
N GLY A 36 1.06 -7.40 9.24
CA GLY A 36 0.00 -7.47 8.25
C GLY A 36 -0.23 -6.16 7.46
N GLY A 37 0.14 -5.00 8.01
CA GLY A 37 0.02 -3.70 7.33
C GLY A 37 -1.41 -3.39 6.88
N GLN A 38 -1.61 -3.03 5.60
CA GLN A 38 -2.93 -2.72 5.03
C GLN A 38 -3.92 -3.89 5.12
N VAL A 39 -3.43 -5.11 4.98
CA VAL A 39 -4.24 -6.33 5.03
C VAL A 39 -4.92 -6.47 6.38
N SER A 40 -4.21 -6.23 7.49
CA SER A 40 -4.76 -6.36 8.83
C SER A 40 -5.79 -5.29 9.18
N LYS A 41 -5.69 -4.09 8.56
CA LYS A 41 -6.45 -2.91 8.97
C LYS A 41 -7.66 -2.62 8.09
N LYS A 42 -7.57 -2.90 6.79
CA LYS A 42 -8.51 -2.37 5.79
C LYS A 42 -9.23 -3.45 4.99
N ALA A 43 -8.70 -4.66 4.94
CA ALA A 43 -9.27 -5.72 4.13
C ALA A 43 -10.24 -6.58 4.95
N VAL A 44 -11.53 -6.38 4.73
CA VAL A 44 -12.58 -7.23 5.34
C VAL A 44 -12.58 -8.58 4.64
N ASP A 45 -12.64 -8.58 3.32
CA ASP A 45 -12.62 -9.76 2.46
C ASP A 45 -11.56 -9.58 1.37
N ILE A 46 -10.73 -10.60 1.17
CA ILE A 46 -9.65 -10.63 0.19
C ILE A 46 -9.90 -11.82 -0.72
N GLU A 47 -10.11 -11.56 -2.02
CA GLU A 47 -10.41 -12.57 -3.05
C GLU A 47 -9.32 -12.65 -4.13
N ASN A 48 -8.29 -11.82 -4.02
CA ASN A 48 -7.20 -11.69 -4.99
C ASN A 48 -5.82 -12.08 -4.43
N TYR A 49 -5.77 -12.80 -3.30
CA TYR A 49 -4.51 -13.33 -2.77
C TYR A 49 -4.34 -14.79 -3.18
N PRO A 50 -3.28 -15.15 -3.92
CA PRO A 50 -3.09 -16.52 -4.43
C PRO A 50 -3.13 -17.57 -3.33
N GLY A 51 -3.89 -18.65 -3.56
CA GLY A 51 -4.06 -19.75 -2.62
C GLY A 51 -5.33 -19.68 -1.77
N PHE A 52 -6.13 -18.61 -1.89
CA PHE A 52 -7.41 -18.47 -1.23
C PHE A 52 -8.46 -17.94 -2.22
N ASP A 53 -9.62 -18.60 -2.29
CA ASP A 53 -10.77 -18.07 -3.02
C ASP A 53 -11.32 -16.82 -2.32
N LYS A 54 -11.31 -16.85 -0.97
CA LYS A 54 -11.70 -15.75 -0.10
C LYS A 54 -11.10 -15.94 1.29
N ILE A 55 -10.57 -14.88 1.87
CA ILE A 55 -10.04 -14.86 3.23
C ILE A 55 -10.19 -13.48 3.86
N SER A 56 -10.45 -13.43 5.17
CA SER A 56 -10.47 -12.16 5.88
C SER A 56 -9.04 -11.61 6.10
N GLY A 57 -8.90 -10.29 6.16
CA GLY A 57 -7.60 -9.66 6.46
C GLY A 57 -6.98 -10.14 7.78
N PRO A 58 -7.74 -10.21 8.90
CA PRO A 58 -7.25 -10.77 10.15
C PRO A 58 -6.78 -12.22 10.05
N ASP A 59 -7.52 -13.10 9.35
CA ASP A 59 -7.14 -14.50 9.19
C ASP A 59 -5.85 -14.64 8.37
N LEU A 60 -5.74 -13.88 7.26
CA LEU A 60 -4.52 -13.88 6.46
C LEU A 60 -3.32 -13.37 7.27
N THR A 61 -3.51 -12.32 8.07
CA THR A 61 -2.46 -11.80 8.96
C THR A 61 -2.03 -12.84 10.01
N ASN A 62 -2.98 -13.60 10.55
CA ASN A 62 -2.68 -14.68 11.49
C ASN A 62 -1.85 -15.79 10.83
N ILE A 63 -2.16 -16.14 9.58
CA ILE A 63 -1.34 -17.09 8.80
C ILE A 63 0.07 -16.55 8.60
N PHE A 64 0.23 -15.27 8.26
CA PHE A 64 1.54 -14.64 8.13
C PHE A 64 2.34 -14.70 9.43
N SER A 65 1.71 -14.39 10.57
CA SER A 65 2.36 -14.43 11.89
C SER A 65 2.88 -15.83 12.21
N LYS A 66 2.07 -16.86 11.98
CA LYS A 66 2.49 -18.27 12.15
C LYS A 66 3.66 -18.64 11.24
N GLN A 67 3.70 -18.12 10.01
CA GLN A 67 4.82 -18.37 9.10
C GLN A 67 6.10 -17.67 9.57
N LEU A 68 6.01 -16.46 10.13
CA LEU A 68 7.15 -15.76 10.73
C LEU A 68 7.72 -16.57 11.92
N GLU A 69 6.85 -17.01 12.83
CA GLU A 69 7.25 -17.84 13.98
C GLU A 69 7.91 -19.15 13.55
N LYS A 70 7.31 -19.87 12.60
CA LYS A 70 7.86 -21.12 12.06
C LYS A 70 9.26 -20.96 11.46
N ASN A 71 9.56 -19.79 10.92
CA ASN A 71 10.86 -19.47 10.33
C ASN A 71 11.78 -18.74 11.32
N GLU A 72 11.42 -18.65 12.60
CA GLU A 72 12.19 -18.00 13.68
C GLU A 72 12.57 -16.55 13.38
N LEU A 73 11.75 -15.87 12.56
CA LEU A 73 11.96 -14.48 12.21
C LEU A 73 11.54 -13.55 13.34
N LYS A 74 12.45 -12.69 13.74
CA LYS A 74 12.17 -11.65 14.74
C LYS A 74 11.54 -10.43 14.08
N VAL A 75 10.46 -9.95 14.71
CA VAL A 75 9.84 -8.66 14.37
C VAL A 75 10.02 -7.72 15.55
N ALA A 76 10.74 -6.62 15.34
CA ALA A 76 10.80 -5.53 16.28
C ALA A 76 9.61 -4.59 16.00
N LEU A 77 8.68 -4.50 16.96
CA LEU A 77 7.55 -3.58 16.86
C LEU A 77 8.01 -2.15 17.15
N ASP A 78 8.39 -1.44 16.10
CA ASP A 78 8.88 -0.05 16.16
C ASP A 78 8.73 0.65 14.81
N GLU A 79 8.99 1.95 14.78
CA GLU A 79 8.93 2.79 13.59
C GLU A 79 10.33 3.26 13.20
N VAL A 80 10.80 2.89 12.01
CA VAL A 80 12.07 3.41 11.48
C VAL A 80 11.85 4.85 11.03
N LEU A 81 12.58 5.79 11.63
CA LEU A 81 12.50 7.21 11.30
C LEU A 81 13.56 7.63 10.27
N LYS A 82 14.72 6.97 10.31
CA LYS A 82 15.84 7.37 9.46
C LYS A 82 16.70 6.16 9.10
N VAL A 83 17.14 6.13 7.86
CA VAL A 83 18.14 5.20 7.34
C VAL A 83 19.32 6.01 6.78
N THR A 84 20.52 5.68 7.20
CA THR A 84 21.77 6.31 6.73
C THR A 84 22.79 5.25 6.36
N LYS A 85 23.80 5.62 5.59
CA LYS A 85 24.93 4.75 5.24
C LYS A 85 26.25 5.51 5.42
N PRO A 86 26.70 5.75 6.67
CA PRO A 86 27.91 6.52 6.92
C PRO A 86 29.20 5.81 6.50
N GLY A 87 29.15 4.52 6.24
CA GLY A 87 30.27 3.69 5.81
C GLY A 87 29.80 2.50 4.97
N LYS A 88 30.28 1.30 5.30
CA LYS A 88 29.89 0.06 4.60
C LYS A 88 28.48 -0.41 4.97
N ASN A 89 28.05 -0.16 6.21
CA ASN A 89 26.80 -0.65 6.77
C ASN A 89 25.71 0.43 6.72
N PHE A 90 24.46 0.00 6.62
CA PHE A 90 23.31 0.84 6.87
C PHE A 90 23.08 0.97 8.38
N VAL A 91 22.69 2.18 8.80
CA VAL A 91 22.31 2.50 10.19
C VAL A 91 20.87 2.97 10.18
N LEU A 92 20.01 2.29 10.95
CA LEU A 92 18.61 2.58 11.09
C LEU A 92 18.33 3.11 12.49
N SER A 93 17.66 4.26 12.60
CA SER A 93 17.22 4.84 13.87
C SER A 93 15.70 4.72 13.95
N THR A 94 15.19 4.32 15.11
CA THR A 94 13.77 4.11 15.34
C THR A 94 13.17 5.12 16.31
N LYS A 95 11.85 5.16 16.36
CA LYS A 95 11.08 6.06 17.21
C LYS A 95 11.28 5.78 18.70
N SER A 96 11.50 4.53 19.07
CA SER A 96 11.84 4.17 20.47
C SER A 96 13.26 4.57 20.89
N GLY A 97 14.06 5.13 19.97
CA GLY A 97 15.45 5.52 20.22
C GLY A 97 16.46 4.38 20.00
N GLN A 98 16.02 3.22 19.53
CA GLN A 98 16.93 2.12 19.19
C GLN A 98 17.68 2.41 17.90
N THR A 99 18.89 1.83 17.81
CA THR A 99 19.70 1.90 16.58
C THR A 99 20.10 0.49 16.16
N TYR A 100 19.94 0.22 14.88
CA TYR A 100 20.29 -1.08 14.27
C TYR A 100 21.25 -0.88 13.11
N GLU A 101 22.12 -1.86 12.89
CA GLU A 101 23.06 -1.88 11.76
C GLU A 101 22.82 -3.11 10.88
N ALA A 102 22.91 -2.94 9.56
CA ALA A 102 22.75 -4.00 8.58
C ALA A 102 23.67 -3.84 7.37
N LEU A 103 24.01 -4.96 6.74
CA LEU A 103 24.73 -4.98 5.46
C LEU A 103 23.80 -4.59 4.29
N ALA A 104 22.52 -4.99 4.38
CA ALA A 104 21.50 -4.68 3.39
C ALA A 104 20.19 -4.27 4.07
N VAL A 105 19.37 -3.48 3.36
CA VAL A 105 18.05 -3.04 3.80
C VAL A 105 17.04 -3.24 2.67
N ILE A 106 15.89 -3.83 2.98
CA ILE A 106 14.71 -3.87 2.12
C ILE A 106 13.68 -2.89 2.68
N ILE A 107 13.20 -1.97 1.85
CA ILE A 107 12.14 -1.04 2.19
C ILE A 107 10.82 -1.61 1.67
N ALA A 108 9.97 -2.08 2.58
CA ALA A 108 8.66 -2.69 2.32
C ALA A 108 7.56 -1.99 3.14
N THR A 109 7.66 -0.66 3.26
CA THR A 109 6.81 0.16 4.12
C THR A 109 5.37 0.27 3.66
N GLY A 110 5.10 -0.07 2.40
CA GLY A 110 3.80 0.13 1.79
C GLY A 110 3.45 1.60 1.61
N ALA A 111 2.18 1.86 1.39
CA ALA A 111 1.63 3.21 1.30
C ALA A 111 0.28 3.28 1.99
N ASP A 112 -0.01 4.38 2.65
CA ASP A 112 -1.33 4.69 3.18
C ASP A 112 -1.98 5.78 2.31
N PRO A 113 -3.20 5.57 1.80
CA PRO A 113 -3.94 6.63 1.13
C PRO A 113 -4.24 7.75 2.14
N ARG A 114 -4.19 8.98 1.68
CA ARG A 114 -4.61 10.11 2.50
C ARG A 114 -6.14 10.13 2.55
N PRO A 115 -6.75 10.19 3.74
CA PRO A 115 -8.18 10.37 3.86
C PRO A 115 -8.57 11.74 3.30
N LEU A 116 -9.77 11.82 2.73
CA LEU A 116 -10.32 13.06 2.20
C LEU A 116 -10.88 13.94 3.33
N GLU A 117 -11.23 13.32 4.47
CA GLU A 117 -11.76 13.96 5.68
C GLU A 117 -13.08 14.72 5.47
N VAL A 118 -13.90 14.25 4.53
CA VAL A 118 -15.24 14.76 4.27
C VAL A 118 -16.31 13.99 5.02
N LEU A 119 -17.48 14.61 5.20
CA LEU A 119 -18.65 13.96 5.82
C LEU A 119 -19.06 12.72 5.02
N GLY A 120 -19.30 11.62 5.74
CA GLY A 120 -19.72 10.34 5.14
C GLY A 120 -18.58 9.46 4.65
N GLU A 121 -17.35 9.96 4.53
CA GLU A 121 -16.22 9.15 4.01
C GLU A 121 -16.08 7.82 4.75
N LYS A 122 -16.03 7.86 6.09
CA LYS A 122 -15.90 6.64 6.92
C LYS A 122 -17.15 5.75 6.86
N GLU A 123 -18.31 6.35 6.78
CA GLU A 123 -19.61 5.65 6.72
C GLU A 123 -19.78 4.87 5.42
N PHE A 124 -19.34 5.46 4.30
CA PHE A 124 -19.44 4.88 2.97
C PHE A 124 -18.22 4.07 2.53
N MET A 125 -17.22 3.91 3.40
CA MET A 125 -16.07 3.04 3.12
C MET A 125 -16.54 1.61 2.82
N GLY A 126 -16.17 1.08 1.63
CA GLY A 126 -16.66 -0.21 1.13
C GLY A 126 -18.13 -0.22 0.67
N LYS A 127 -18.83 0.93 0.74
CA LYS A 127 -20.23 1.09 0.32
C LYS A 127 -20.40 2.18 -0.74
N GLY A 128 -19.33 2.50 -1.46
CA GLY A 128 -19.31 3.56 -2.46
C GLY A 128 -18.04 4.40 -2.41
N VAL A 129 -17.36 4.46 -1.27
CA VAL A 129 -16.00 5.03 -1.12
C VAL A 129 -14.99 3.90 -1.11
N SER A 130 -13.99 4.00 -1.95
CA SER A 130 -12.88 3.05 -2.05
C SER A 130 -11.55 3.77 -2.23
N TYR A 131 -10.49 3.18 -1.68
CA TYR A 131 -9.11 3.60 -1.89
C TYR A 131 -8.32 2.62 -2.77
N CYS A 132 -8.96 1.57 -3.28
CA CYS A 132 -8.32 0.56 -4.12
C CYS A 132 -9.15 0.30 -5.38
N ALA A 133 -8.85 1.03 -6.45
CA ALA A 133 -9.56 0.82 -7.72
C ALA A 133 -9.36 -0.59 -8.28
N LEU A 134 -8.15 -1.16 -8.13
CA LEU A 134 -7.86 -2.54 -8.56
C LEU A 134 -8.67 -3.58 -7.81
N CYS A 135 -8.98 -3.33 -6.52
CA CYS A 135 -9.75 -4.24 -5.69
C CYS A 135 -11.26 -4.14 -6.02
N ASP A 136 -11.76 -2.91 -6.14
CA ASP A 136 -13.19 -2.62 -6.14
C ASP A 136 -13.72 -2.17 -7.51
N GLY A 137 -12.86 -1.97 -8.52
CA GLY A 137 -13.23 -1.46 -9.84
C GLY A 137 -14.42 -2.17 -10.47
N PRO A 138 -14.48 -3.52 -10.49
CA PRO A 138 -15.61 -4.27 -11.05
C PRO A 138 -16.96 -3.97 -10.36
N VAL A 139 -16.98 -3.62 -9.07
CA VAL A 139 -18.20 -3.26 -8.32
C VAL A 139 -18.83 -1.97 -8.84
N PHE A 140 -18.03 -1.11 -9.46
CA PHE A 140 -18.49 0.16 -10.05
C PHE A 140 -18.88 0.05 -11.52
N LYS A 141 -19.05 -1.18 -12.05
CA LYS A 141 -19.50 -1.39 -13.42
C LYS A 141 -20.76 -0.59 -13.74
N ASP A 142 -20.75 0.11 -14.88
CA ASP A 142 -21.82 0.94 -15.40
C ASP A 142 -22.27 2.11 -14.47
N LYS A 143 -21.50 2.42 -13.43
CA LYS A 143 -21.75 3.53 -12.52
C LYS A 143 -21.08 4.82 -13.01
N ILE A 144 -21.48 5.93 -12.41
CA ILE A 144 -20.79 7.22 -12.50
C ILE A 144 -19.90 7.31 -11.27
N VAL A 145 -18.62 7.55 -11.47
CA VAL A 145 -17.60 7.51 -10.40
C VAL A 145 -16.81 8.81 -10.37
N ALA A 146 -16.55 9.33 -9.19
CA ALA A 146 -15.59 10.40 -8.98
C ALA A 146 -14.26 9.85 -8.46
N VAL A 147 -13.15 10.25 -9.08
CA VAL A 147 -11.78 10.02 -8.62
C VAL A 147 -11.25 11.29 -8.03
N ILE A 148 -10.81 11.24 -6.77
CA ILE A 148 -10.33 12.42 -6.06
C ILE A 148 -8.82 12.53 -6.17
N GLY A 149 -8.35 13.64 -6.74
CA GLY A 149 -6.95 13.96 -6.98
C GLY A 149 -6.55 13.88 -8.45
N GLY A 150 -6.00 14.98 -8.96
CA GLY A 150 -5.58 15.16 -10.36
C GLY A 150 -4.08 14.88 -10.60
N GLY A 151 -3.41 14.12 -9.72
CA GLY A 151 -2.04 13.63 -9.92
C GLY A 151 -2.00 12.32 -10.69
N ASN A 152 -0.80 11.78 -10.94
CA ASN A 152 -0.59 10.53 -11.69
C ASN A 152 -1.44 9.38 -11.13
N SER A 153 -1.44 9.16 -9.83
CA SER A 153 -2.22 8.08 -9.21
C SER A 153 -3.73 8.20 -9.49
N GLY A 154 -4.29 9.43 -9.47
CA GLY A 154 -5.70 9.66 -9.80
C GLY A 154 -6.00 9.36 -11.27
N PHE A 155 -5.12 9.78 -12.19
CA PHE A 155 -5.28 9.51 -13.62
C PHE A 155 -5.11 8.04 -13.96
N GLU A 156 -4.14 7.34 -13.37
CA GLU A 156 -3.96 5.89 -13.53
C GLU A 156 -5.18 5.12 -13.00
N THR A 157 -5.69 5.55 -11.84
CA THR A 157 -6.95 5.03 -11.27
C THR A 157 -8.13 5.24 -12.23
N ALA A 158 -8.27 6.44 -12.78
CA ALA A 158 -9.32 6.77 -13.74
C ALA A 158 -9.19 5.97 -15.03
N LEU A 159 -7.97 5.79 -15.54
CA LEU A 159 -7.70 4.93 -16.72
C LEU A 159 -8.15 3.49 -16.46
N PHE A 160 -7.78 2.91 -15.34
CA PHE A 160 -8.21 1.57 -14.96
C PHE A 160 -9.74 1.47 -14.88
N LEU A 161 -10.39 2.40 -14.17
CA LEU A 161 -11.84 2.43 -13.99
C LEU A 161 -12.60 2.69 -15.30
N SER A 162 -12.00 3.36 -16.28
CA SER A 162 -12.64 3.65 -17.57
C SER A 162 -13.10 2.40 -18.31
N ASN A 163 -12.50 1.25 -18.02
CA ASN A 163 -12.90 -0.06 -18.59
C ASN A 163 -14.22 -0.58 -18.01
N TYR A 164 -14.65 -0.10 -16.86
CA TYR A 164 -15.82 -0.62 -16.13
C TYR A 164 -16.96 0.38 -16.07
N VAL A 165 -16.66 1.64 -15.84
CA VAL A 165 -17.65 2.65 -15.50
C VAL A 165 -18.29 3.32 -16.72
N LYS A 166 -19.47 3.91 -16.50
CA LYS A 166 -20.20 4.67 -17.52
C LYS A 166 -19.59 6.07 -17.74
N LYS A 167 -19.24 6.75 -16.65
CA LYS A 167 -18.65 8.10 -16.67
C LYS A 167 -17.72 8.28 -15.48
N LEU A 168 -16.68 9.07 -15.65
CA LEU A 168 -15.71 9.46 -14.64
C LEU A 168 -15.68 10.97 -14.45
N TYR A 169 -15.55 11.40 -13.21
CA TYR A 169 -15.13 12.75 -12.85
C TYR A 169 -13.78 12.65 -12.14
N ILE A 170 -12.80 13.43 -12.58
CA ILE A 170 -11.53 13.58 -11.86
C ILE A 170 -11.60 14.94 -11.17
N LEU A 171 -11.68 14.93 -9.83
CA LEU A 171 -11.79 16.14 -9.04
C LEU A 171 -10.40 16.52 -8.51
N GLU A 172 -9.92 17.69 -8.89
CA GLU A 172 -8.63 18.24 -8.47
C GLU A 172 -8.85 19.51 -7.63
N PHE A 173 -8.27 19.53 -6.44
CA PHE A 173 -8.31 20.69 -5.55
C PHE A 173 -7.60 21.92 -6.14
N GLY A 174 -6.50 21.71 -6.86
CA GLY A 174 -5.71 22.76 -7.48
C GLY A 174 -6.37 23.34 -8.73
N LYS A 175 -5.75 24.40 -9.26
CA LYS A 175 -6.21 25.08 -10.49
C LYS A 175 -6.02 24.23 -11.76
N GLU A 176 -5.15 23.24 -11.72
CA GLU A 176 -4.81 22.37 -12.85
C GLU A 176 -4.48 20.97 -12.38
N ALA A 177 -4.73 19.97 -13.22
CA ALA A 177 -4.29 18.60 -13.00
C ALA A 177 -2.77 18.51 -13.13
N LYS A 178 -2.13 17.80 -12.18
CA LYS A 178 -0.67 17.65 -12.09
C LYS A 178 -0.15 16.32 -12.63
N ALA A 179 -1.03 15.51 -13.20
CA ALA A 179 -0.64 14.27 -13.84
C ALA A 179 0.20 14.53 -15.09
N ASP A 180 1.05 13.60 -15.47
CA ASP A 180 1.85 13.65 -16.67
C ASP A 180 0.96 13.81 -17.91
N ILE A 181 1.45 14.55 -18.92
CA ILE A 181 0.72 14.83 -20.16
C ILE A 181 0.26 13.56 -20.85
N GLU A 182 1.05 12.48 -20.76
CA GLU A 182 0.71 11.18 -21.32
C GLU A 182 -0.55 10.60 -20.65
N ASN A 183 -0.61 10.57 -19.33
CA ASN A 183 -1.77 10.11 -18.57
C ASN A 183 -3.02 10.95 -18.86
N GLN A 184 -2.86 12.29 -18.96
CA GLN A 184 -3.96 13.18 -19.33
C GLN A 184 -4.48 12.88 -20.75
N SER A 185 -3.57 12.67 -21.70
CA SER A 185 -3.91 12.33 -23.09
C SER A 185 -4.63 10.98 -23.19
N LEU A 186 -4.17 9.99 -22.44
CA LEU A 186 -4.80 8.66 -22.40
C LEU A 186 -6.23 8.74 -21.88
N ILE A 187 -6.46 9.47 -20.80
CA ILE A 187 -7.80 9.66 -20.22
C ILE A 187 -8.72 10.39 -21.20
N ALA A 188 -8.24 11.44 -21.85
CA ALA A 188 -9.02 12.20 -22.84
C ALA A 188 -9.48 11.29 -24.00
N LYS A 189 -8.64 10.37 -24.47
CA LYS A 189 -8.98 9.40 -25.53
C LYS A 189 -10.10 8.44 -25.15
N THR A 190 -10.35 8.19 -23.86
CA THR A 190 -11.45 7.32 -23.43
C THR A 190 -12.83 7.92 -23.70
N GLY A 191 -12.92 9.23 -23.80
CA GLY A 191 -14.19 9.97 -23.95
C GLY A 191 -15.15 9.86 -22.76
N LYS A 192 -14.71 9.25 -21.65
CA LYS A 192 -15.55 8.97 -20.48
C LYS A 192 -15.30 9.89 -19.29
N ALA A 193 -14.17 10.62 -19.30
CA ALA A 193 -13.75 11.39 -18.14
C ALA A 193 -13.91 12.89 -18.35
N GLU A 194 -14.32 13.57 -17.29
CA GLU A 194 -14.39 15.01 -17.15
C GLU A 194 -13.50 15.43 -15.98
N ILE A 195 -12.62 16.40 -16.22
CA ILE A 195 -11.66 16.90 -15.20
C ILE A 195 -12.24 18.19 -14.64
N ILE A 196 -12.45 18.23 -13.33
CA ILE A 196 -12.96 19.39 -12.60
C ILE A 196 -11.86 19.87 -11.66
N THR A 197 -11.42 21.09 -11.86
CA THR A 197 -10.40 21.75 -11.04
C THR A 197 -11.04 22.76 -10.08
N ASN A 198 -10.30 23.16 -9.04
CA ASN A 198 -10.79 23.96 -7.92
C ASN A 198 -12.04 23.34 -7.25
N ALA A 199 -12.07 22.00 -7.11
CA ALA A 199 -13.18 21.22 -6.56
C ALA A 199 -13.02 21.03 -5.04
#